data_167dac014563b8508e8ea40078c9dba9
#
_entry.id   167dac014563b8508e8ea40078c9dba9
#
_cell.length_a   1.000
_cell.length_b   1.000
_cell.length_c   1.000
_cell.angle_alpha   90.00
_cell.angle_beta   90.00
_cell.angle_gamma   90.00
#
_symmetry.space_group_name_H-M   'P 1'
#
loop_
_entity.id
_entity.type
_entity.pdbx_description
1 polymer ?
#
loop_
_entity_poly.entity_id
_entity_poly.type
_entity_poly.pdbx_seq_one_letter_code
_entity_poly.pdbx_strand_id
1 'polypeptide(L)'
;MKMFLGLCLLLALNPRLMAREKIDVLVMRNGDRMTCEVKGLDAGVLYVSFDYIDGTASVDWSKVARLESSQLFVVKTEDGSVYSGSLATPEDGGERPVKIQVLETPERLTSIDRAQIVQMIGTSDRFWQRFNGALNFGFIYAKGNQSTQYSLGSEVAYVRERWDAQASYDSNLSSSAGTTASTRNSLNLGASRLLPQKNWFYAGVGDFLQSAEQGISLQTTVGGGVGRYLKNTNRMSLSLLGGAAWQNTNYEQSLASLGTQNLAAALIFSEFKIFRFSKTNLAATAGLLPALSDPGRVRFNANASYYIKIFGDLKWNISFYGNWDNRPPPGLSGSDYGSSSGLSWTFGLK
;
A
#
# COMPACT_ATOMS: atom_id res chain seq x y z
N MET A 1 -23.08 -21.60 7.09
CA MET A 1 -23.54 -22.06 5.76
C MET A 1 -24.25 -20.97 4.92
N LYS A 2 -25.07 -20.08 5.53
CA LYS A 2 -25.72 -18.96 4.76
C LYS A 2 -24.77 -17.83 4.33
N MET A 3 -23.65 -17.61 5.02
CA MET A 3 -22.63 -16.59 4.64
C MET A 3 -21.74 -17.03 3.46
N PHE A 4 -21.53 -18.35 3.29
CA PHE A 4 -20.75 -18.88 2.15
C PHE A 4 -21.50 -18.76 0.82
N LEU A 5 -22.83 -18.81 0.83
CA LEU A 5 -23.65 -18.67 -0.38
C LEU A 5 -23.62 -17.24 -0.94
N GLY A 6 -23.50 -16.21 -0.07
CA GLY A 6 -23.39 -14.80 -0.47
C GLY A 6 -22.06 -14.47 -1.15
N LEU A 7 -20.96 -15.11 -0.71
CA LEU A 7 -19.66 -14.89 -1.30
C LEU A 7 -19.51 -15.51 -2.69
N CYS A 8 -20.12 -16.68 -2.91
CA CYS A 8 -20.16 -17.33 -4.23
C CYS A 8 -21.02 -16.56 -5.24
N LEU A 9 -22.07 -15.88 -4.80
CA LEU A 9 -22.92 -15.07 -5.68
C LEU A 9 -22.24 -13.78 -6.15
N LEU A 10 -21.36 -13.20 -5.34
CA LEU A 10 -20.51 -12.04 -5.72
C LEU A 10 -19.42 -12.39 -6.73
N LEU A 11 -18.92 -13.63 -6.71
CA LEU A 11 -17.95 -14.13 -7.70
C LEU A 11 -18.59 -14.48 -9.05
N ALA A 12 -19.91 -14.70 -9.10
CA ALA A 12 -20.64 -14.98 -10.34
C ALA A 12 -21.03 -13.71 -11.13
N LEU A 13 -20.93 -12.53 -10.53
CA LEU A 13 -21.01 -11.26 -11.23
C LEU A 13 -19.66 -10.96 -11.90
N ASN A 14 -19.32 -11.75 -12.92
CA ASN A 14 -18.25 -11.41 -13.84
C ASN A 14 -18.64 -10.13 -14.61
N PRO A 15 -18.21 -8.92 -14.20
CA PRO A 15 -17.97 -7.92 -15.21
C PRO A 15 -16.86 -8.53 -16.04
N ARG A 16 -17.07 -8.74 -17.31
CA ARG A 16 -16.00 -9.03 -18.26
C ARG A 16 -14.97 -7.94 -18.01
N LEU A 17 -13.94 -8.25 -17.25
CA LEU A 17 -12.70 -7.49 -17.21
C LEU A 17 -12.20 -7.56 -18.65
N MET A 18 -12.62 -6.59 -19.47
CA MET A 18 -12.06 -6.43 -20.81
C MET A 18 -10.59 -6.11 -20.56
N ALA A 19 -9.75 -7.10 -20.80
CA ALA A 19 -8.31 -6.88 -20.83
C ALA A 19 -8.08 -5.68 -21.77
N ARG A 20 -7.31 -4.71 -21.32
CA ARG A 20 -6.94 -3.56 -22.13
C ARG A 20 -6.14 -4.04 -23.32
N GLU A 21 -6.31 -3.40 -24.46
CA GLU A 21 -5.51 -3.69 -25.65
C GLU A 21 -4.04 -3.40 -25.37
N LYS A 22 -3.16 -4.30 -25.80
CA LYS A 22 -1.71 -4.20 -25.62
C LYS A 22 -1.10 -3.49 -26.84
N ILE A 23 -1.39 -2.20 -26.98
CA ILE A 23 -0.99 -1.38 -28.13
C ILE A 23 0.02 -0.28 -27.76
N ASP A 24 0.41 -0.19 -26.48
CA ASP A 24 1.38 0.80 -26.04
C ASP A 24 2.78 0.47 -26.59
N VAL A 25 3.54 1.48 -26.93
CA VAL A 25 4.88 1.32 -27.48
C VAL A 25 5.92 1.73 -26.46
N LEU A 26 6.82 0.80 -26.16
CA LEU A 26 7.95 0.99 -25.28
C LEU A 26 9.25 0.81 -26.04
N VAL A 27 10.14 1.80 -25.99
CA VAL A 27 11.49 1.73 -26.59
C VAL A 27 12.53 1.88 -25.48
N MET A 28 13.47 0.96 -25.45
CA MET A 28 14.56 0.96 -24.49
C MET A 28 15.78 1.73 -25.02
N ARG A 29 16.69 2.12 -24.14
CA ARG A 29 17.93 2.86 -24.52
C ARG A 29 18.88 2.06 -25.41
N ASN A 30 18.78 0.74 -25.43
CA ASN A 30 19.53 -0.13 -26.33
C ASN A 30 18.89 -0.27 -27.72
N GLY A 31 17.74 0.39 -27.95
CA GLY A 31 17.00 0.37 -29.21
C GLY A 31 15.89 -0.69 -29.27
N ASP A 32 15.76 -1.58 -28.29
CA ASP A 32 14.70 -2.58 -28.28
C ASP A 32 13.32 -1.89 -28.25
N ARG A 33 12.46 -2.28 -29.19
CA ARG A 33 11.10 -1.78 -29.31
C ARG A 33 10.11 -2.89 -28.99
N MET A 34 9.20 -2.63 -28.09
CA MET A 34 8.22 -3.59 -27.61
C MET A 34 6.81 -3.00 -27.69
N THR A 35 5.84 -3.82 -28.10
CA THR A 35 4.41 -3.53 -27.98
C THR A 35 3.88 -4.24 -26.75
N CYS A 36 3.23 -3.50 -25.88
CA CYS A 36 2.79 -3.99 -24.57
C CYS A 36 1.56 -3.23 -24.09
N GLU A 37 1.04 -3.58 -22.96
CA GLU A 37 0.16 -2.76 -22.15
C GLU A 37 0.96 -2.19 -20.99
N VAL A 38 1.03 -0.88 -20.85
CA VAL A 38 1.62 -0.20 -19.70
C VAL A 38 0.62 -0.26 -18.54
N LYS A 39 1.01 -0.91 -17.45
CA LYS A 39 0.19 -1.03 -16.25
C LYS A 39 0.39 0.17 -15.31
N GLY A 40 1.64 0.61 -15.16
CA GLY A 40 1.98 1.74 -14.31
C GLY A 40 3.47 1.85 -14.02
N LEU A 41 3.83 2.91 -13.34
CA LEU A 41 5.18 3.15 -12.81
C LEU A 41 5.08 3.33 -11.30
N ASP A 42 5.87 2.60 -10.56
CA ASP A 42 6.02 2.80 -9.13
C ASP A 42 7.46 2.45 -8.71
N ALA A 43 8.03 3.24 -7.83
CA ALA A 43 9.35 2.97 -7.26
C ALA A 43 10.47 2.77 -8.32
N GLY A 44 10.39 3.47 -9.44
CA GLY A 44 11.36 3.35 -10.54
C GLY A 44 11.23 2.07 -11.36
N VAL A 45 10.15 1.33 -11.19
CA VAL A 45 9.81 0.13 -11.94
C VAL A 45 8.59 0.41 -12.82
N LEU A 46 8.75 0.28 -14.14
CA LEU A 46 7.66 0.30 -15.09
C LEU A 46 7.10 -1.12 -15.23
N TYR A 47 5.83 -1.29 -14.93
CA TYR A 47 5.11 -2.55 -15.04
C TYR A 47 4.40 -2.62 -16.39
N VAL A 48 4.64 -3.70 -17.13
CA VAL A 48 4.09 -3.90 -18.48
C VAL A 48 3.59 -5.33 -18.65
N SER A 49 2.58 -5.53 -19.48
CA SER A 49 2.06 -6.85 -19.86
C SER A 49 2.20 -7.05 -21.37
N PHE A 50 2.66 -8.22 -21.78
CA PHE A 50 2.85 -8.62 -23.18
C PHE A 50 1.86 -9.70 -23.58
N ASP A 51 1.59 -9.85 -24.88
CA ASP A 51 0.73 -10.95 -25.37
C ASP A 51 1.41 -12.31 -25.30
N TYR A 52 2.72 -12.32 -25.35
CA TYR A 52 3.56 -13.51 -25.41
C TYR A 52 4.32 -13.80 -24.12
N ILE A 53 4.06 -13.04 -23.05
CA ILE A 53 4.62 -13.28 -21.71
C ILE A 53 3.46 -13.36 -20.73
N ASP A 54 3.36 -14.45 -20.01
CA ASP A 54 2.34 -14.58 -18.96
C ASP A 54 2.66 -13.69 -17.76
N GLY A 55 1.63 -12.98 -17.29
CA GLY A 55 1.73 -12.06 -16.15
C GLY A 55 2.27 -10.66 -16.51
N THR A 56 2.86 -10.02 -15.52
CA THR A 56 3.38 -8.64 -15.60
C THR A 56 4.91 -8.65 -15.52
N ALA A 57 5.54 -8.04 -16.51
CA ALA A 57 6.98 -7.84 -16.54
C ALA A 57 7.39 -6.51 -15.89
N SER A 58 8.53 -6.53 -15.22
CA SER A 58 9.13 -5.37 -14.56
C SER A 58 10.25 -4.80 -15.42
N VAL A 59 10.15 -3.54 -15.81
CA VAL A 59 11.14 -2.83 -16.62
C VAL A 59 11.77 -1.70 -15.80
N ASP A 60 13.11 -1.61 -15.85
CA ASP A 60 13.85 -0.52 -15.21
C ASP A 60 13.52 0.81 -15.89
N TRP A 61 12.81 1.69 -15.18
CA TRP A 61 12.39 3.00 -15.69
C TRP A 61 13.57 3.85 -16.19
N SER A 62 14.73 3.71 -15.55
CA SER A 62 15.91 4.45 -15.93
C SER A 62 16.44 4.09 -17.34
N LYS A 63 16.05 2.94 -17.88
CA LYS A 63 16.47 2.44 -19.19
C LYS A 63 15.45 2.69 -20.30
N VAL A 64 14.31 3.28 -19.98
CA VAL A 64 13.29 3.64 -20.97
C VAL A 64 13.74 4.87 -21.74
N ALA A 65 13.68 4.81 -23.07
CA ALA A 65 13.98 5.91 -23.96
C ALA A 65 12.72 6.57 -24.52
N ARG A 66 11.68 5.77 -24.84
CA ARG A 66 10.42 6.26 -25.41
C ARG A 66 9.25 5.47 -24.81
N LEU A 67 8.16 6.16 -24.56
CA LEU A 67 6.92 5.58 -24.07
C LEU A 67 5.75 6.27 -24.75
N GLU A 68 4.88 5.49 -25.36
CA GLU A 68 3.66 5.96 -26.00
C GLU A 68 2.49 5.10 -25.53
N SER A 69 1.44 5.76 -25.12
CA SER A 69 0.19 5.12 -24.71
C SER A 69 -0.97 6.06 -24.94
N SER A 70 -2.00 5.57 -25.62
CA SER A 70 -3.28 6.26 -25.76
C SER A 70 -4.16 6.17 -24.52
N GLN A 71 -3.75 5.36 -23.55
CA GLN A 71 -4.47 5.19 -22.28
C GLN A 71 -4.23 6.39 -21.36
N LEU A 72 -5.21 6.63 -20.48
CA LEU A 72 -5.10 7.71 -19.51
C LEU A 72 -4.31 7.26 -18.27
N PHE A 73 -3.36 8.10 -17.87
CA PHE A 73 -2.55 7.93 -16.67
C PHE A 73 -2.63 9.17 -15.79
N VAL A 74 -2.62 8.94 -14.48
CA VAL A 74 -2.24 9.96 -13.50
C VAL A 74 -0.73 9.88 -13.32
N VAL A 75 -0.04 10.95 -13.65
CA VAL A 75 1.43 11.08 -13.58
C VAL A 75 1.78 11.99 -12.42
N LYS A 76 2.54 11.48 -11.46
CA LYS A 76 3.05 12.25 -10.31
C LYS A 76 4.55 12.47 -10.45
N THR A 77 4.99 13.67 -10.14
CA THR A 77 6.40 14.09 -10.25
C THR A 77 7.05 14.28 -8.89
N GLU A 78 8.39 14.30 -8.85
CA GLU A 78 9.18 14.49 -7.63
C GLU A 78 8.80 15.76 -6.85
N ASP A 79 8.41 16.81 -7.56
CA ASP A 79 7.99 18.08 -6.96
C ASP A 79 6.53 18.07 -6.45
N GLY A 80 5.82 16.94 -6.59
CA GLY A 80 4.43 16.78 -6.17
C GLY A 80 3.41 17.33 -7.16
N SER A 81 3.81 17.70 -8.38
CA SER A 81 2.86 18.03 -9.43
C SER A 81 2.16 16.77 -9.93
N VAL A 82 0.90 16.92 -10.34
CA VAL A 82 0.05 15.83 -10.82
C VAL A 82 -0.55 16.23 -12.16
N TYR A 83 -0.40 15.37 -13.13
CA TYR A 83 -0.92 15.51 -14.49
C TYR A 83 -1.79 14.30 -14.81
N SER A 84 -2.79 14.48 -15.66
CA SER A 84 -3.67 13.38 -16.08
C SER A 84 -3.85 13.43 -17.58
N GLY A 85 -3.44 12.37 -18.27
CA GLY A 85 -3.52 12.35 -19.74
C GLY A 85 -2.92 11.09 -20.34
N SER A 86 -2.91 11.03 -21.66
CA SER A 86 -2.19 10.03 -22.43
C SER A 86 -0.70 10.36 -22.53
N LEU A 87 0.12 9.38 -22.88
CA LEU A 87 1.57 9.51 -22.86
C LEU A 87 2.15 9.47 -24.28
N ALA A 88 3.05 10.40 -24.55
CA ALA A 88 3.84 10.41 -25.78
C ALA A 88 5.29 10.79 -25.46
N THR A 89 6.19 10.48 -26.38
CA THR A 89 7.57 10.97 -26.35
C THR A 89 7.80 11.84 -27.59
N PRO A 90 8.40 13.04 -27.44
CA PRO A 90 8.75 13.87 -28.59
C PRO A 90 9.56 13.10 -29.62
N GLU A 91 9.36 13.39 -30.90
CA GLU A 91 10.10 12.75 -32.01
C GLU A 91 11.62 13.01 -31.93
N ASP A 92 12.04 14.14 -31.37
CA ASP A 92 13.44 14.48 -31.10
C ASP A 92 14.08 13.73 -29.95
N GLY A 93 13.47 12.62 -29.52
CA GLY A 93 13.72 11.86 -28.29
C GLY A 93 15.07 11.15 -28.14
N GLY A 94 16.07 11.52 -28.99
CA GLY A 94 17.47 11.09 -28.80
C GLY A 94 18.27 11.94 -27.83
N GLU A 95 17.82 13.13 -27.51
CA GLU A 95 18.52 14.05 -26.60
C GLU A 95 18.32 13.67 -25.13
N ARG A 96 19.34 13.84 -24.34
CA ARG A 96 19.26 13.73 -22.88
C ARG A 96 19.00 15.12 -22.30
N PRO A 97 18.04 15.29 -21.36
CA PRO A 97 17.24 14.28 -20.68
C PRO A 97 16.04 13.75 -21.52
N VAL A 98 15.69 12.48 -21.35
CA VAL A 98 14.52 11.88 -21.98
C VAL A 98 13.26 12.52 -21.42
N LYS A 99 12.41 13.07 -22.28
CA LYS A 99 11.17 13.74 -21.90
C LYS A 99 9.96 12.87 -22.24
N ILE A 100 8.98 12.85 -21.36
CA ILE A 100 7.66 12.26 -21.59
C ILE A 100 6.65 13.39 -21.65
N GLN A 101 5.84 13.40 -22.68
CA GLN A 101 4.74 14.34 -22.85
C GLN A 101 3.47 13.73 -22.28
N VAL A 102 2.77 14.50 -21.46
CA VAL A 102 1.43 14.17 -20.98
C VAL A 102 0.44 15.04 -21.70
N LEU A 103 -0.43 14.40 -22.49
CA LEU A 103 -1.49 15.05 -23.24
C LEU A 103 -2.74 15.10 -22.37
N GLU A 104 -2.95 16.20 -21.67
CA GLU A 104 -4.13 16.42 -20.81
C GLU A 104 -5.38 16.72 -21.66
N THR A 105 -5.21 17.53 -22.71
CA THR A 105 -6.21 17.83 -23.76
C THR A 105 -5.46 18.00 -25.08
N PRO A 106 -6.16 18.00 -26.24
CA PRO A 106 -5.52 18.23 -27.54
C PRO A 106 -4.68 19.51 -27.63
N GLU A 107 -5.00 20.51 -26.80
CA GLU A 107 -4.32 21.82 -26.77
C GLU A 107 -3.32 21.95 -25.61
N ARG A 108 -3.36 21.06 -24.62
CA ARG A 108 -2.52 21.15 -23.43
C ARG A 108 -1.60 19.94 -23.32
N LEU A 109 -0.36 20.19 -23.74
CA LEU A 109 0.71 19.22 -23.71
C LEU A 109 1.78 19.68 -22.71
N THR A 110 2.07 18.85 -21.73
CA THR A 110 3.11 19.12 -20.73
C THR A 110 4.26 18.14 -20.93
N SER A 111 5.45 18.67 -21.15
CA SER A 111 6.69 17.89 -21.30
C SER A 111 7.41 17.79 -19.96
N ILE A 112 7.62 16.55 -19.46
CA ILE A 112 8.19 16.26 -18.16
C ILE A 112 9.46 15.44 -18.37
N ASP A 113 10.53 15.78 -17.65
CA ASP A 113 11.71 14.90 -17.62
C ASP A 113 11.33 13.53 -17.03
N ARG A 114 11.66 12.48 -17.74
CA ARG A 114 11.42 11.11 -17.32
C ARG A 114 11.94 10.82 -15.90
N ALA A 115 13.09 11.39 -15.52
CA ALA A 115 13.68 11.20 -14.22
C ALA A 115 12.85 11.81 -13.09
N GLN A 116 12.06 12.86 -13.38
CA GLN A 116 11.19 13.53 -12.42
C GLN A 116 9.86 12.80 -12.21
N ILE A 117 9.48 11.86 -13.09
CA ILE A 117 8.27 11.08 -12.96
C ILE A 117 8.51 9.98 -11.92
N VAL A 118 7.81 10.03 -10.79
CA VAL A 118 7.96 9.07 -9.68
C VAL A 118 6.88 8.01 -9.67
N GLN A 119 5.69 8.34 -10.19
CA GLN A 119 4.57 7.40 -10.24
C GLN A 119 3.70 7.67 -11.47
N MET A 120 3.27 6.59 -12.10
CA MET A 120 2.22 6.60 -13.12
C MET A 120 1.18 5.54 -12.76
N ILE A 121 -0.07 5.92 -12.71
CA ILE A 121 -1.17 5.02 -12.37
C ILE A 121 -2.16 5.08 -13.52
N GLY A 122 -2.43 3.92 -14.12
CA GLY A 122 -3.48 3.81 -15.12
C GLY A 122 -4.83 4.24 -14.52
N THR A 123 -5.54 5.12 -15.20
CA THR A 123 -6.84 5.60 -14.76
C THR A 123 -7.88 5.40 -15.85
N SER A 124 -9.13 5.59 -15.52
CA SER A 124 -10.25 5.48 -16.44
C SER A 124 -11.29 6.53 -16.07
N ASP A 125 -12.07 6.98 -17.06
CA ASP A 125 -13.24 7.81 -16.81
C ASP A 125 -14.35 7.02 -16.10
N ARG A 126 -14.31 5.69 -16.18
CA ARG A 126 -15.30 4.81 -15.54
C ARG A 126 -14.94 4.57 -14.07
N PHE A 127 -15.88 4.85 -13.18
CA PHE A 127 -15.73 4.73 -11.72
C PHE A 127 -15.19 3.36 -11.28
N TRP A 128 -15.78 2.27 -11.76
CA TRP A 128 -15.42 0.92 -11.33
C TRP A 128 -14.02 0.45 -11.76
N GLN A 129 -13.48 1.00 -12.84
CA GLN A 129 -12.16 0.65 -13.34
C GLN A 129 -11.01 1.33 -12.59
N ARG A 130 -11.32 2.18 -11.62
CA ARG A 130 -10.35 2.86 -10.74
C ARG A 130 -10.02 2.05 -9.49
N PHE A 131 -10.74 0.96 -9.25
CA PHE A 131 -10.47 0.08 -8.12
C PHE A 131 -9.39 -0.93 -8.47
N ASN A 132 -8.42 -1.06 -7.56
CA ASN A 132 -7.40 -2.09 -7.58
C ASN A 132 -7.50 -2.85 -6.26
N GLY A 133 -7.23 -4.14 -6.26
CA GLY A 133 -7.32 -4.90 -5.03
C GLY A 133 -6.61 -6.23 -5.11
N ALA A 134 -6.39 -6.82 -3.95
CA ALA A 134 -5.81 -8.14 -3.78
C ALA A 134 -6.57 -8.91 -2.71
N LEU A 135 -6.67 -10.21 -2.89
CA LEU A 135 -7.19 -11.14 -1.90
C LEU A 135 -6.10 -12.17 -1.59
N ASN A 136 -5.85 -12.35 -0.30
CA ASN A 136 -4.88 -13.31 0.20
C ASN A 136 -5.59 -14.29 1.11
N PHE A 137 -5.32 -15.56 0.91
CA PHE A 137 -5.85 -16.62 1.76
C PHE A 137 -4.73 -17.56 2.18
N GLY A 138 -4.64 -17.83 3.48
CA GLY A 138 -3.67 -18.76 4.05
C GLY A 138 -4.36 -19.80 4.92
N PHE A 139 -3.85 -21.03 4.86
CA PHE A 139 -4.28 -22.13 5.71
C PHE A 139 -3.07 -22.94 6.16
N ILE A 140 -2.96 -23.15 7.46
CA ILE A 140 -1.93 -24.00 8.06
C ILE A 140 -2.61 -25.02 8.95
N TYR A 141 -2.29 -26.29 8.76
CA TYR A 141 -2.72 -27.38 9.64
C TYR A 141 -1.50 -28.16 10.14
N ALA A 142 -1.39 -28.31 11.45
CA ALA A 142 -0.33 -29.08 12.08
C ALA A 142 -0.91 -30.19 12.92
N LYS A 143 -0.75 -31.46 12.46
CA LYS A 143 -1.31 -32.65 13.09
C LYS A 143 -0.73 -32.91 14.49
N GLY A 144 0.55 -32.59 14.72
CA GLY A 144 1.25 -32.93 15.96
C GLY A 144 0.64 -32.29 17.22
N ASN A 145 0.17 -31.07 17.09
CA ASN A 145 -0.51 -30.31 18.15
C ASN A 145 -1.98 -30.02 17.86
N GLN A 146 -2.53 -30.65 16.81
CA GLN A 146 -3.88 -30.40 16.30
C GLN A 146 -4.19 -28.92 16.12
N SER A 147 -3.20 -28.14 15.67
CA SER A 147 -3.35 -26.71 15.47
C SER A 147 -3.82 -26.42 14.04
N THR A 148 -4.75 -25.49 13.95
CA THR A 148 -5.30 -25.00 12.69
C THR A 148 -5.21 -23.48 12.69
N GLN A 149 -4.66 -22.93 11.63
CA GLN A 149 -4.59 -21.48 11.44
C GLN A 149 -5.19 -21.10 10.09
N TYR A 150 -6.04 -20.10 10.10
CA TYR A 150 -6.60 -19.47 8.90
C TYR A 150 -6.17 -18.03 8.88
N SER A 151 -5.77 -17.57 7.72
CA SER A 151 -5.53 -16.15 7.47
C SER A 151 -6.29 -15.72 6.22
N LEU A 152 -6.99 -14.61 6.32
CA LEU A 152 -7.66 -13.95 5.20
C LEU A 152 -7.20 -12.50 5.19
N GLY A 153 -6.61 -12.07 4.08
CA GLY A 153 -6.26 -10.68 3.84
C GLY A 153 -6.99 -10.17 2.60
N SER A 154 -7.48 -8.95 2.65
CA SER A 154 -8.03 -8.26 1.48
C SER A 154 -7.56 -6.82 1.49
N GLU A 155 -7.22 -6.31 0.32
CA GLU A 155 -6.84 -4.93 0.11
C GLU A 155 -7.60 -4.39 -1.10
N VAL A 156 -8.17 -3.21 -0.96
CA VAL A 156 -8.81 -2.48 -2.04
C VAL A 156 -8.32 -1.05 -2.01
N ALA A 157 -7.86 -0.56 -3.15
CA ALA A 157 -7.42 0.82 -3.34
C ALA A 157 -8.24 1.47 -4.45
N TYR A 158 -8.64 2.71 -4.23
CA TYR A 158 -9.25 3.59 -5.21
C TYR A 158 -8.32 4.76 -5.45
N VAL A 159 -7.94 4.97 -6.69
CA VAL A 159 -6.96 6.01 -7.06
C VAL A 159 -7.57 6.98 -8.07
N ARG A 160 -7.43 8.26 -7.76
CA ARG A 160 -7.79 9.38 -8.63
C ARG A 160 -6.63 10.39 -8.67
N GLU A 161 -6.72 11.40 -9.51
CA GLU A 161 -5.64 12.37 -9.76
C GLU A 161 -4.90 12.83 -8.50
N ARG A 162 -5.63 13.38 -7.53
CA ARG A 162 -5.08 13.92 -6.29
C ARG A 162 -5.56 13.19 -5.04
N TRP A 163 -6.42 12.19 -5.20
CA TRP A 163 -7.02 11.43 -4.12
C TRP A 163 -6.63 9.97 -4.24
N ASP A 164 -6.29 9.39 -3.15
CA ASP A 164 -6.27 7.95 -2.97
C ASP A 164 -7.05 7.57 -1.71
N ALA A 165 -7.68 6.43 -1.77
CA ALA A 165 -8.33 5.80 -0.63
C ALA A 165 -8.01 4.31 -0.67
N GLN A 166 -7.75 3.74 0.49
CA GLN A 166 -7.45 2.33 0.64
C GLN A 166 -8.21 1.74 1.82
N ALA A 167 -8.58 0.49 1.69
CA ALA A 167 -9.13 -0.31 2.75
C ALA A 167 -8.41 -1.65 2.77
N SER A 168 -7.93 -2.08 3.92
CA SER A 168 -7.39 -3.41 4.11
C SER A 168 -8.07 -4.10 5.28
N TYR A 169 -8.39 -5.36 5.09
CA TYR A 169 -8.96 -6.22 6.11
C TYR A 169 -8.11 -7.47 6.27
N ASP A 170 -7.69 -7.74 7.48
CA ASP A 170 -6.94 -8.91 7.85
C ASP A 170 -7.65 -9.67 8.96
N SER A 171 -7.81 -10.97 8.79
CA SER A 171 -8.42 -11.87 9.76
C SER A 171 -7.54 -13.08 9.96
N ASN A 172 -7.16 -13.34 11.21
CA ASN A 172 -6.38 -14.50 11.59
C ASN A 172 -7.13 -15.25 12.67
N LEU A 173 -7.32 -16.54 12.47
CA LEU A 173 -7.88 -17.47 13.44
C LEU A 173 -6.86 -18.56 13.72
N SER A 174 -6.52 -18.73 14.98
CA SER A 174 -5.65 -19.82 15.44
C SER A 174 -6.39 -20.65 16.48
N SER A 175 -6.40 -21.96 16.30
CA SER A 175 -6.99 -22.92 17.23
C SER A 175 -6.05 -24.09 17.43
N SER A 176 -5.82 -24.46 18.67
CA SER A 176 -5.02 -25.65 19.04
C SER A 176 -5.77 -26.49 20.05
N ALA A 177 -5.49 -27.81 20.08
CA ALA A 177 -6.12 -28.69 21.03
C ALA A 177 -5.82 -28.24 22.49
N GLY A 178 -6.87 -28.11 23.29
CA GLY A 178 -6.77 -27.74 24.69
C GLY A 178 -6.60 -26.24 24.99
N THR A 179 -6.63 -25.37 23.95
CA THR A 179 -6.59 -23.91 24.11
C THR A 179 -7.81 -23.27 23.51
N THR A 180 -8.23 -22.13 24.07
CA THR A 180 -9.26 -21.28 23.43
C THR A 180 -8.75 -20.75 22.09
N ALA A 181 -9.63 -20.78 21.09
CA ALA A 181 -9.28 -20.23 19.79
C ALA A 181 -8.94 -18.73 19.92
N SER A 182 -7.82 -18.33 19.33
CA SER A 182 -7.41 -16.94 19.25
C SER A 182 -7.85 -16.35 17.92
N THR A 183 -8.49 -15.20 17.96
CA THR A 183 -8.97 -14.48 16.79
C THR A 183 -8.41 -13.07 16.79
N ARG A 184 -7.85 -12.66 15.65
CA ARG A 184 -7.44 -11.28 15.42
C ARG A 184 -8.03 -10.79 14.10
N ASN A 185 -8.83 -9.75 14.19
CA ASN A 185 -9.40 -9.07 13.02
C ASN A 185 -8.95 -7.61 13.03
N SER A 186 -8.51 -7.11 11.90
CA SER A 186 -8.19 -5.70 11.72
C SER A 186 -8.74 -5.18 10.41
N LEU A 187 -9.39 -4.02 10.47
CA LEU A 187 -9.84 -3.26 9.31
C LEU A 187 -9.14 -1.90 9.36
N ASN A 188 -8.33 -1.63 8.35
CA ASN A 188 -7.64 -0.36 8.20
C ASN A 188 -8.23 0.41 7.03
N LEU A 189 -8.57 1.65 7.26
CA LEU A 189 -9.07 2.59 6.26
C LEU A 189 -8.09 3.74 6.17
N GLY A 190 -7.71 4.12 4.95
CA GLY A 190 -6.85 5.26 4.71
C GLY A 190 -7.38 6.09 3.56
N ALA A 191 -7.26 7.40 3.67
CA ALA A 191 -7.50 8.29 2.57
C ALA A 191 -6.47 9.40 2.57
N SER A 192 -5.96 9.76 1.40
CA SER A 192 -5.06 10.90 1.28
C SER A 192 -5.42 11.81 0.11
N ARG A 193 -5.03 13.07 0.23
CA ARG A 193 -5.20 14.07 -0.82
C ARG A 193 -3.94 14.91 -0.96
N LEU A 194 -3.34 14.88 -2.15
CA LEU A 194 -2.25 15.78 -2.51
C LEU A 194 -2.78 17.21 -2.68
N LEU A 195 -2.10 18.15 -2.05
CA LEU A 195 -2.42 19.57 -2.13
C LEU A 195 -1.78 20.21 -3.38
N PRO A 196 -2.31 21.34 -3.85
CA PRO A 196 -1.68 22.13 -4.90
C PRO A 196 -0.27 22.61 -4.51
N GLN A 197 -0.04 22.84 -3.21
CA GLN A 197 1.29 23.10 -2.68
C GLN A 197 2.11 21.82 -2.76
N LYS A 198 3.13 21.87 -3.58
CA LYS A 198 3.98 20.75 -3.95
C LYS A 198 4.45 19.93 -2.73
N ASN A 199 4.24 18.60 -2.82
CA ASN A 199 4.62 17.62 -1.81
C ASN A 199 3.87 17.71 -0.46
N TRP A 200 2.85 18.55 -0.30
CA TRP A 200 1.98 18.54 0.86
C TRP A 200 0.75 17.66 0.61
N PHE A 201 0.27 17.02 1.66
CA PHE A 201 -0.95 16.19 1.59
C PHE A 201 -1.73 16.25 2.91
N TYR A 202 -3.03 16.03 2.82
CA TYR A 202 -3.85 15.61 3.95
C TYR A 202 -3.96 14.09 3.96
N ALA A 203 -3.98 13.50 5.16
CA ALA A 203 -4.28 12.09 5.31
C ALA A 203 -5.22 11.89 6.50
N GLY A 204 -6.14 10.92 6.34
CA GLY A 204 -7.02 10.42 7.37
C GLY A 204 -6.90 8.90 7.46
N VAL A 205 -7.00 8.38 8.66
CA VAL A 205 -6.92 6.94 8.94
C VAL A 205 -8.03 6.54 9.89
N GLY A 206 -8.56 5.35 9.68
CA GLY A 206 -9.45 4.65 10.59
C GLY A 206 -8.93 3.22 10.77
N ASP A 207 -8.75 2.82 12.00
CA ASP A 207 -8.29 1.47 12.36
C ASP A 207 -9.28 0.84 13.33
N PHE A 208 -9.68 -0.39 13.03
CA PHE A 208 -10.60 -1.18 13.86
C PHE A 208 -9.94 -2.51 14.14
N LEU A 209 -9.61 -2.76 15.39
CA LEU A 209 -8.92 -3.96 15.84
C LEU A 209 -9.78 -4.74 16.82
N GLN A 210 -9.89 -6.04 16.60
CA GLN A 210 -10.34 -7.04 17.55
C GLN A 210 -9.19 -8.02 17.79
N SER A 211 -8.87 -8.32 19.04
CA SER A 211 -7.78 -9.24 19.38
C SER A 211 -8.07 -10.00 20.66
N ALA A 212 -8.38 -11.28 20.54
CA ALA A 212 -8.59 -12.16 21.69
C ALA A 212 -7.33 -12.30 22.56
N GLU A 213 -6.14 -12.32 21.94
CA GLU A 213 -4.86 -12.40 22.68
C GLU A 213 -4.59 -11.20 23.57
N GLN A 214 -5.07 -10.02 23.14
CA GLN A 214 -4.94 -8.78 23.91
C GLN A 214 -6.18 -8.49 24.78
N GLY A 215 -7.18 -9.37 24.76
CA GLY A 215 -8.46 -9.17 25.45
C GLY A 215 -9.22 -7.95 24.94
N ILE A 216 -8.99 -7.55 23.68
CA ILE A 216 -9.63 -6.40 23.03
C ILE A 216 -10.84 -6.90 22.26
N SER A 217 -12.04 -6.52 22.70
CA SER A 217 -13.26 -6.82 21.97
C SER A 217 -13.42 -5.89 20.74
N LEU A 218 -13.08 -4.62 20.89
CA LEU A 218 -13.00 -3.65 19.79
C LEU A 218 -12.16 -2.45 20.21
N GLN A 219 -11.14 -2.17 19.43
CA GLN A 219 -10.40 -0.91 19.49
C GLN A 219 -10.68 -0.14 18.20
N THR A 220 -11.12 1.09 18.32
CA THR A 220 -11.35 2.00 17.22
C THR A 220 -10.36 3.15 17.32
N THR A 221 -9.58 3.36 16.29
CA THR A 221 -8.67 4.52 16.18
C THR A 221 -9.08 5.34 14.95
N VAL A 222 -9.35 6.62 15.12
CA VAL A 222 -9.61 7.56 14.05
C VAL A 222 -8.65 8.71 14.18
N GLY A 223 -7.98 9.05 13.11
CA GLY A 223 -7.00 10.12 13.13
C GLY A 223 -6.81 10.76 11.77
N GLY A 224 -6.10 11.85 11.76
CA GLY A 224 -5.73 12.52 10.53
C GLY A 224 -4.81 13.70 10.77
N GLY A 225 -4.26 14.19 9.68
CA GLY A 225 -3.31 15.28 9.77
C GLY A 225 -2.87 15.82 8.42
N VAL A 226 -1.86 16.65 8.49
CA VAL A 226 -1.19 17.26 7.35
C VAL A 226 0.22 16.71 7.29
N GLY A 227 0.62 16.28 6.12
CA GLY A 227 1.95 15.73 5.89
C GLY A 227 2.64 16.39 4.71
N ARG A 228 3.93 16.11 4.64
CA ARG A 228 4.79 16.53 3.54
C ARG A 228 5.74 15.42 3.14
N TYR A 229 5.87 15.19 1.84
CA TYR A 229 7.00 14.43 1.32
C TYR A 229 8.27 15.29 1.40
N LEU A 230 9.19 14.91 2.26
CA LEU A 230 10.51 15.55 2.40
C LEU A 230 11.44 15.10 1.28
N LYS A 231 11.27 13.86 0.83
CA LYS A 231 11.92 13.29 -0.34
C LYS A 231 10.90 12.44 -1.10
N ASN A 232 10.85 12.59 -2.42
CA ASN A 232 9.94 11.82 -3.26
C ASN A 232 10.61 11.58 -4.61
N THR A 233 11.33 10.48 -4.77
CA THR A 233 12.10 10.15 -5.97
C THR A 233 11.83 8.70 -6.38
N ASN A 234 12.25 8.30 -7.56
CA ASN A 234 12.19 6.91 -8.02
C ASN A 234 13.05 5.92 -7.22
N ARG A 235 13.87 6.40 -6.27
CA ARG A 235 14.76 5.56 -5.45
C ARG A 235 14.45 5.61 -3.98
N MET A 236 13.83 6.68 -3.52
CA MET A 236 13.58 6.91 -2.11
C MET A 236 12.39 7.82 -1.92
N SER A 237 11.53 7.47 -0.97
CA SER A 237 10.54 8.40 -0.44
C SER A 237 10.67 8.52 1.08
N LEU A 238 10.47 9.74 1.58
CA LEU A 238 10.39 10.04 3.00
C LEU A 238 9.26 11.04 3.19
N SER A 239 8.30 10.69 4.01
CA SER A 239 7.20 11.58 4.40
C SER A 239 7.15 11.76 5.90
N LEU A 240 6.65 12.90 6.31
CA LEU A 240 6.34 13.24 7.70
C LEU A 240 4.93 13.80 7.75
N LEU A 241 4.13 13.33 8.72
CA LEU A 241 2.77 13.77 8.98
C LEU A 241 2.64 14.16 10.44
N GLY A 242 2.01 15.29 10.69
CA GLY A 242 1.59 15.75 12.00
C GLY A 242 0.07 15.89 12.06
N GLY A 243 -0.52 15.50 13.19
CA GLY A 243 -1.97 15.52 13.31
C GLY A 243 -2.47 15.14 14.69
N ALA A 244 -3.69 14.63 14.73
CA ALA A 244 -4.33 14.14 15.94
C ALA A 244 -5.03 12.81 15.68
N ALA A 245 -5.13 12.00 16.71
CA ALA A 245 -5.85 10.74 16.69
C ALA A 245 -6.69 10.61 17.97
N TRP A 246 -7.82 9.96 17.82
CA TRP A 246 -8.65 9.51 18.94
C TRP A 246 -8.77 8.00 18.89
N GLN A 247 -8.65 7.36 20.03
CA GLN A 247 -8.75 5.92 20.18
C GLN A 247 -9.74 5.58 21.30
N ASN A 248 -10.61 4.65 21.01
CA ASN A 248 -11.49 4.02 21.99
C ASN A 248 -11.15 2.53 22.03
N THR A 249 -10.97 1.99 23.24
CA THR A 249 -10.67 0.57 23.44
C THR A 249 -11.68 -0.02 24.40
N ASN A 250 -12.41 -1.02 23.93
CA ASN A 250 -13.31 -1.86 24.74
C ASN A 250 -12.64 -3.22 24.95
N TYR A 251 -12.57 -3.66 26.19
CA TYR A 251 -11.99 -4.93 26.54
C TYR A 251 -13.05 -6.05 26.61
N GLU A 252 -12.64 -7.29 26.50
CA GLU A 252 -13.49 -8.46 26.70
C GLU A 252 -14.00 -8.56 28.15
N GLN A 253 -15.06 -9.34 28.37
CA GLN A 253 -15.67 -9.49 29.69
C GLN A 253 -14.69 -9.96 30.76
N SER A 254 -13.70 -10.78 30.40
CA SER A 254 -12.62 -11.24 31.30
C SER A 254 -11.77 -10.09 31.86
N LEU A 255 -11.71 -8.96 31.14
CA LEU A 255 -10.99 -7.75 31.49
C LEU A 255 -11.92 -6.56 31.70
N ALA A 256 -13.21 -6.79 31.97
CA ALA A 256 -14.23 -5.74 32.13
C ALA A 256 -13.89 -4.72 33.23
N SER A 257 -13.06 -5.10 34.19
CA SER A 257 -12.54 -4.21 35.25
C SER A 257 -11.71 -3.04 34.70
N LEU A 258 -11.15 -3.18 33.50
CA LEU A 258 -10.40 -2.11 32.84
C LEU A 258 -11.32 -1.02 32.23
N GLY A 259 -12.62 -1.32 32.08
CA GLY A 259 -13.59 -0.40 31.48
C GLY A 259 -13.28 -0.03 30.05
N THR A 260 -14.02 0.93 29.54
CA THR A 260 -13.74 1.53 28.22
C THR A 260 -12.68 2.62 28.36
N GLN A 261 -11.62 2.52 27.60
CA GLN A 261 -10.55 3.52 27.58
C GLN A 261 -10.72 4.44 26.37
N ASN A 262 -10.73 5.75 26.61
CA ASN A 262 -10.70 6.76 25.59
C ASN A 262 -9.40 7.53 25.66
N LEU A 263 -8.72 7.68 24.52
CA LEU A 263 -7.46 8.36 24.43
C LEU A 263 -7.47 9.33 23.24
N ALA A 264 -7.29 10.61 23.51
CA ALA A 264 -6.93 11.58 22.49
C ALA A 264 -5.42 11.77 22.51
N ALA A 265 -4.78 11.74 21.35
CA ALA A 265 -3.33 11.85 21.20
C ALA A 265 -2.96 12.79 20.06
N ALA A 266 -1.84 13.49 20.18
CA ALA A 266 -1.18 14.03 19.00
C ALA A 266 -0.59 12.86 18.18
N LEU A 267 -0.47 13.05 16.88
CA LEU A 267 0.07 12.06 15.96
C LEU A 267 1.27 12.65 15.24
N ILE A 268 2.41 11.98 15.35
CA ILE A 268 3.58 12.23 14.50
C ILE A 268 3.88 10.92 13.80
N PHE A 269 3.81 10.90 12.47
CA PHE A 269 4.01 9.69 11.69
C PHE A 269 5.02 9.94 10.58
N SER A 270 5.92 9.00 10.39
CA SER A 270 6.92 9.02 9.32
C SER A 270 6.88 7.73 8.53
N GLU A 271 6.97 7.85 7.23
CA GLU A 271 7.14 6.73 6.31
C GLU A 271 8.42 6.93 5.51
N PHE A 272 9.25 5.92 5.48
CA PHE A 272 10.50 5.87 4.74
C PHE A 272 10.54 4.64 3.85
N LYS A 273 10.86 4.83 2.56
CA LYS A 273 10.98 3.76 1.58
C LYS A 273 12.24 3.95 0.75
N ILE A 274 12.98 2.86 0.54
CA ILE A 274 14.08 2.80 -0.43
C ILE A 274 13.75 1.74 -1.46
N PHE A 275 13.89 2.10 -2.73
CA PHE A 275 13.62 1.25 -3.86
C PHE A 275 14.90 1.01 -4.68
N ARG A 276 15.15 -0.25 -5.01
CA ARG A 276 16.19 -0.62 -5.96
C ARG A 276 15.62 -1.64 -6.93
N PHE A 277 15.54 -1.26 -8.19
CA PHE A 277 15.08 -2.16 -9.24
C PHE A 277 15.83 -3.50 -9.13
N SER A 278 15.08 -4.59 -9.15
CA SER A 278 15.54 -5.98 -9.21
C SER A 278 16.35 -6.52 -8.01
N LYS A 279 16.59 -5.75 -6.95
CA LYS A 279 17.43 -6.24 -5.85
C LYS A 279 16.79 -6.22 -4.49
N THR A 280 16.50 -5.03 -3.96
CA THR A 280 16.08 -4.89 -2.56
C THR A 280 15.14 -3.70 -2.41
N ASN A 281 14.12 -3.87 -1.58
CA ASN A 281 13.25 -2.77 -1.14
C ASN A 281 13.18 -2.78 0.38
N LEU A 282 13.32 -1.61 0.97
CA LEU A 282 13.11 -1.37 2.40
C LEU A 282 11.95 -0.41 2.54
N ALA A 283 10.97 -0.79 3.36
CA ALA A 283 9.91 0.10 3.82
C ALA A 283 9.92 0.15 5.35
N ALA A 284 9.86 1.32 5.92
CA ALA A 284 9.79 1.51 7.36
C ALA A 284 8.77 2.60 7.69
N THR A 285 7.98 2.38 8.74
CA THR A 285 7.05 3.36 9.29
C THR A 285 7.32 3.52 10.77
N ALA A 286 7.16 4.73 11.28
CA ALA A 286 7.25 5.04 12.69
C ALA A 286 6.16 6.03 13.08
N GLY A 287 5.45 5.72 14.16
CA GLY A 287 4.39 6.55 14.72
C GLY A 287 4.67 6.85 16.19
N LEU A 288 4.56 8.11 16.57
CA LEU A 288 4.64 8.59 17.94
C LEU A 288 3.31 9.23 18.31
N LEU A 289 2.71 8.78 19.40
CA LEU A 289 1.39 9.20 19.86
C LEU A 289 1.47 9.67 21.33
N PRO A 290 1.90 10.92 21.56
CA PRO A 290 1.79 11.54 22.88
C PRO A 290 0.31 11.74 23.22
N ALA A 291 -0.12 11.18 24.36
CA ALA A 291 -1.52 11.30 24.78
C ALA A 291 -1.80 12.73 25.27
N LEU A 292 -2.86 13.34 24.76
CA LEU A 292 -3.33 14.65 25.19
C LEU A 292 -4.30 14.54 26.38
N SER A 293 -5.07 13.43 26.42
CA SER A 293 -6.02 13.17 27.50
C SER A 293 -5.42 12.46 28.72
N ASP A 294 -4.19 11.95 28.60
CA ASP A 294 -3.41 11.31 29.69
C ASP A 294 -1.97 11.87 29.66
N PRO A 295 -1.73 13.07 30.23
CA PRO A 295 -0.45 13.75 30.15
C PRO A 295 0.71 12.87 30.63
N GLY A 296 1.76 12.79 29.80
CA GLY A 296 2.94 11.96 30.07
C GLY A 296 2.84 10.51 29.62
N ARG A 297 1.69 10.06 29.06
CA ARG A 297 1.62 8.79 28.35
C ARG A 297 2.05 8.98 26.91
N VAL A 298 2.97 8.16 26.45
CA VAL A 298 3.49 8.17 25.08
C VAL A 298 3.46 6.76 24.56
N ARG A 299 2.93 6.59 23.36
CA ARG A 299 2.98 5.34 22.62
C ARG A 299 3.82 5.51 21.37
N PHE A 300 4.55 4.47 21.04
CA PHE A 300 5.37 4.40 19.86
C PHE A 300 5.06 3.10 19.12
N ASN A 301 4.91 3.16 17.84
CA ASN A 301 4.84 2.01 16.96
C ASN A 301 5.82 2.15 15.80
N ALA A 302 6.42 1.06 15.42
CA ALA A 302 7.31 1.00 14.27
C ALA A 302 7.11 -0.32 13.53
N ASN A 303 7.17 -0.25 12.22
CA ASN A 303 7.20 -1.41 11.35
C ASN A 303 8.30 -1.21 10.32
N ALA A 304 8.99 -2.29 9.98
CA ALA A 304 9.96 -2.31 8.91
C ALA A 304 9.83 -3.60 8.14
N SER A 305 9.91 -3.52 6.83
CA SER A 305 9.94 -4.69 5.95
C SER A 305 11.07 -4.54 4.93
N TYR A 306 11.81 -5.61 4.75
CA TYR A 306 12.93 -5.67 3.84
C TYR A 306 12.75 -6.88 2.91
N TYR A 307 12.80 -6.62 1.62
CA TYR A 307 12.62 -7.62 0.59
C TYR A 307 13.91 -7.77 -0.21
N ILE A 308 14.34 -9.00 -0.40
CA ILE A 308 15.43 -9.37 -1.30
C ILE A 308 14.85 -10.23 -2.41
N LYS A 309 15.01 -9.82 -3.66
CA LYS A 309 14.62 -10.63 -4.81
C LYS A 309 15.61 -11.79 -4.96
N ILE A 310 15.11 -13.01 -4.97
CA ILE A 310 15.93 -14.23 -5.16
C ILE A 310 16.02 -14.53 -6.65
N PHE A 311 14.89 -14.86 -7.29
CA PHE A 311 14.80 -15.02 -8.74
C PHE A 311 13.34 -14.87 -9.19
N GLY A 312 13.10 -14.43 -10.44
CA GLY A 312 11.76 -14.21 -10.96
C GLY A 312 10.94 -13.30 -10.03
N ASP A 313 9.79 -13.77 -9.60
CA ASP A 313 8.89 -13.08 -8.67
C ASP A 313 9.02 -13.58 -7.22
N LEU A 314 9.95 -14.51 -6.97
CA LEU A 314 10.24 -15.01 -5.64
C LEU A 314 11.14 -14.02 -4.88
N LYS A 315 10.68 -13.62 -3.72
CA LYS A 315 11.36 -12.70 -2.81
C LYS A 315 11.50 -13.33 -1.45
N TRP A 316 12.59 -13.07 -0.78
CA TRP A 316 12.73 -13.29 0.65
C TRP A 316 12.32 -12.01 1.37
N ASN A 317 11.41 -12.14 2.32
CA ASN A 317 10.90 -11.06 3.14
C ASN A 317 11.35 -11.23 4.58
N ILE A 318 11.84 -10.16 5.16
CA ILE A 318 12.08 -10.03 6.60
C ILE A 318 11.29 -8.83 7.07
N SER A 319 10.43 -9.01 8.07
CA SER A 319 9.68 -7.92 8.67
C SER A 319 9.89 -7.85 10.18
N PHE A 320 9.84 -6.63 10.69
CA PHE A 320 9.91 -6.31 12.10
C PHE A 320 8.73 -5.44 12.47
N TYR A 321 8.19 -5.66 13.65
CA TYR A 321 7.25 -4.74 14.26
C TYR A 321 7.65 -4.46 15.70
N GLY A 322 7.30 -3.29 16.19
CA GLY A 322 7.49 -2.91 17.58
C GLY A 322 6.42 -1.92 18.02
N ASN A 323 5.84 -2.19 19.18
CA ASN A 323 4.89 -1.33 19.86
C ASN A 323 5.38 -1.09 21.27
N TRP A 324 5.29 0.15 21.72
CA TRP A 324 5.68 0.52 23.07
C TRP A 324 4.70 1.54 23.66
N ASP A 325 4.35 1.32 24.92
CA ASP A 325 3.52 2.21 25.74
C ASP A 325 4.21 2.37 27.09
N ASN A 326 4.52 3.58 27.48
CA ASN A 326 5.19 3.86 28.75
C ASN A 326 4.25 3.74 29.98
N ARG A 327 2.94 3.63 29.75
CA ARG A 327 1.93 3.45 30.80
C ARG A 327 0.90 2.41 30.35
N PRO A 328 1.31 1.14 30.24
CA PRO A 328 0.38 0.07 29.86
C PRO A 328 -0.69 -0.13 30.95
N PRO A 329 -1.86 -0.69 30.61
CA PRO A 329 -2.81 -1.13 31.60
C PRO A 329 -2.20 -2.16 32.58
N PRO A 330 -2.66 -2.18 33.84
CA PRO A 330 -2.15 -3.12 34.85
C PRO A 330 -2.21 -4.57 34.36
N GLY A 331 -1.11 -5.30 34.52
CA GLY A 331 -0.99 -6.69 34.08
C GLY A 331 -0.64 -6.93 32.61
N LEU A 332 -0.54 -5.88 31.80
CA LEU A 332 -0.12 -5.98 30.41
C LEU A 332 1.31 -5.48 30.22
N SER A 333 2.02 -6.06 29.23
CA SER A 333 3.35 -5.60 28.85
C SER A 333 3.29 -4.22 28.20
N GLY A 334 4.22 -3.34 28.54
CA GLY A 334 4.40 -2.05 27.88
C GLY A 334 5.12 -2.14 26.55
N SER A 335 5.64 -3.28 26.16
CA SER A 335 6.33 -3.50 24.89
C SER A 335 5.89 -4.80 24.24
N ASP A 336 5.69 -4.74 22.94
CA ASP A 336 5.44 -5.88 22.09
C ASP A 336 6.24 -5.69 20.81
N TYR A 337 7.11 -6.63 20.48
CA TYR A 337 7.91 -6.60 19.29
C TYR A 337 8.15 -8.01 18.75
N GLY A 338 8.30 -8.09 17.46
CA GLY A 338 8.57 -9.35 16.80
C GLY A 338 9.20 -9.18 15.43
N SER A 339 9.68 -10.28 14.92
CA SER A 339 10.19 -10.37 13.56
C SER A 339 9.62 -11.60 12.88
N SER A 340 9.42 -11.51 11.60
CA SER A 340 9.08 -12.63 10.75
C SER A 340 9.98 -12.69 9.53
N SER A 341 10.20 -13.89 9.04
CA SER A 341 10.95 -14.14 7.83
C SER A 341 10.22 -15.18 7.00
N GLY A 342 10.09 -14.95 5.71
CA GLY A 342 9.35 -15.84 4.83
C GLY A 342 9.66 -15.63 3.36
N LEU A 343 9.13 -16.52 2.54
CA LEU A 343 9.16 -16.39 1.10
C LEU A 343 7.86 -15.73 0.63
N SER A 344 8.00 -14.77 -0.24
CA SER A 344 6.90 -14.07 -0.88
C SER A 344 6.95 -14.30 -2.37
N TRP A 345 5.85 -14.75 -2.94
CA TRP A 345 5.65 -14.85 -4.36
C TRP A 345 4.68 -13.77 -4.79
N THR A 346 5.11 -12.86 -5.65
CA THR A 346 4.24 -11.82 -6.21
C THR A 346 3.73 -12.28 -7.57
N PHE A 347 2.44 -12.37 -7.73
CA PHE A 347 1.79 -12.67 -8.99
C PHE A 347 0.72 -11.60 -9.30
N GLY A 348 0.45 -11.41 -10.58
CA GLY A 348 -0.48 -10.39 -11.03
C GLY A 348 0.11 -8.99 -11.01
N LEU A 349 -0.77 -8.04 -11.10
CA LEU A 349 -0.41 -6.63 -10.97
C LEU A 349 0.00 -6.34 -9.53
N LYS A 350 1.22 -6.04 -9.25
CA LYS A 350 1.13 -4.70 -8.89
C LYS A 350 0.74 -4.04 -10.14
#